data_55f1e0baadbbcf69a8ed7ccee5179c1a
#
_entry.id   55f1e0baadbbcf69a8ed7ccee5179c1a
#
_cell.length_a   1.000
_cell.length_b   1.000
_cell.length_c   1.000
_cell.angle_alpha   90.00
_cell.angle_beta   90.00
_cell.angle_gamma   90.00
#
_symmetry.space_group_name_H-M   'P 1'
#
loop_
_entity.id
_entity.type
_entity.pdbx_description
1 polymer ?
#
loop_
_entity_poly.entity_id
_entity_poly.type
_entity_poly.pdbx_seq_one_letter_code
_entity_poly.pdbx_strand_id
1 'polypeptide(L)'
;SALMTKALSANFQNFSAANFNVVAGNRTNFTPELYVSAEDFKNNFFEAGTYTFELNLNAISADNSINSLQNNAVQLKVLPRSEITIPSSGRNVNFNFNTAAQYTNGQSQTIPNQIILSNNENFEMYVKSDENYFKKGGLQTNINSNILQIGVDGSSVDIPLSKTPQKILFNGTPVLDRELNVRYTIPPAGAQSLVGK
;
A
#
# COMPACT_ATOMS: atom_id res chain seq x y z
N SER A 1 -5.28 -12.45 -41.69
CA SER A 1 -4.40 -11.40 -41.22
C SER A 1 -4.35 -11.42 -39.70
N ALA A 2 -3.17 -11.30 -39.11
CA ALA A 2 -3.05 -11.28 -37.66
C ALA A 2 -3.32 -9.85 -37.11
N LEU A 3 -4.01 -9.77 -35.98
CA LEU A 3 -4.15 -8.53 -35.23
C LEU A 3 -2.79 -8.13 -34.62
N MET A 4 -2.56 -6.84 -34.50
CA MET A 4 -1.32 -6.28 -33.97
C MET A 4 -1.58 -5.67 -32.59
N THR A 5 -0.62 -5.82 -31.69
CA THR A 5 -0.63 -5.06 -30.43
C THR A 5 -0.20 -3.61 -30.70
N LYS A 6 -1.03 -2.66 -30.27
CA LYS A 6 -0.77 -1.23 -30.39
C LYS A 6 -1.01 -0.54 -29.05
N ALA A 7 -0.18 0.43 -28.71
CA ALA A 7 -0.49 1.34 -27.63
C ALA A 7 -1.72 2.18 -27.99
N LEU A 8 -2.61 2.42 -27.04
CA LEU A 8 -3.73 3.35 -27.24
C LEU A 8 -3.22 4.76 -27.55
N SER A 9 -3.88 5.43 -28.48
CA SER A 9 -3.50 6.76 -28.97
C SER A 9 -4.75 7.57 -29.23
N ALA A 10 -4.62 8.89 -29.14
CA ALA A 10 -5.69 9.82 -29.53
C ALA A 10 -5.97 9.79 -31.05
N ASN A 11 -5.04 9.27 -31.84
CA ASN A 11 -5.20 9.11 -33.28
C ASN A 11 -5.52 7.65 -33.63
N PHE A 12 -6.35 7.47 -34.68
CA PHE A 12 -6.59 6.14 -35.20
C PHE A 12 -5.31 5.46 -35.70
N GLN A 13 -5.15 4.21 -35.35
CA GLN A 13 -4.03 3.39 -35.79
C GLN A 13 -4.56 2.11 -36.43
N ASN A 14 -3.86 1.63 -37.46
CA ASN A 14 -4.18 0.34 -38.07
C ASN A 14 -3.98 -0.77 -37.05
N PHE A 15 -5.04 -1.54 -36.84
CA PHE A 15 -5.09 -2.66 -35.91
C PHE A 15 -4.73 -4.00 -36.56
N SER A 16 -4.57 -4.00 -37.88
CA SER A 16 -4.15 -5.16 -38.66
C SER A 16 -2.97 -4.82 -39.58
N ALA A 17 -2.12 -5.81 -39.84
CA ALA A 17 -0.96 -5.65 -40.73
C ALA A 17 -1.37 -5.53 -42.22
N ALA A 18 -2.57 -5.97 -42.58
CA ALA A 18 -3.11 -5.93 -43.95
C ALA A 18 -4.63 -5.87 -43.92
N ASN A 19 -5.22 -5.49 -45.03
CA ASN A 19 -6.67 -5.51 -45.19
C ASN A 19 -7.25 -6.91 -44.97
N PHE A 20 -8.40 -6.95 -44.27
CA PHE A 20 -9.20 -8.17 -44.15
C PHE A 20 -10.10 -8.32 -45.37
N ASN A 21 -10.08 -9.48 -46.00
CA ASN A 21 -11.02 -9.79 -47.05
C ASN A 21 -12.29 -10.41 -46.42
N VAL A 22 -13.38 -9.65 -46.44
CA VAL A 22 -14.69 -10.12 -45.98
C VAL A 22 -15.50 -10.54 -47.19
N VAL A 23 -15.79 -11.87 -47.29
CA VAL A 23 -16.59 -12.41 -48.37
C VAL A 23 -18.05 -12.01 -48.15
N ALA A 24 -18.75 -11.64 -49.24
CA ALA A 24 -20.16 -11.27 -49.20
C ALA A 24 -21.00 -12.36 -48.53
N GLY A 25 -21.87 -11.97 -47.60
CA GLY A 25 -22.71 -12.86 -46.79
C GLY A 25 -22.04 -13.53 -45.59
N ASN A 26 -20.74 -13.36 -45.40
CA ASN A 26 -20.01 -13.88 -44.27
C ASN A 26 -19.71 -12.81 -43.23
N ARG A 27 -19.51 -13.22 -41.95
CA ARG A 27 -19.09 -12.39 -40.86
C ARG A 27 -17.65 -12.73 -40.47
N THR A 28 -16.85 -11.73 -40.20
CA THR A 28 -15.54 -11.90 -39.59
C THR A 28 -15.60 -11.30 -38.19
N ASN A 29 -15.34 -12.11 -37.17
CA ASN A 29 -15.34 -11.68 -35.78
C ASN A 29 -13.90 -11.39 -35.35
N PHE A 30 -13.73 -10.29 -34.59
CA PHE A 30 -12.47 -9.90 -33.92
C PHE A 30 -12.72 -9.85 -32.44
N THR A 31 -11.76 -10.33 -31.67
CA THR A 31 -11.77 -10.20 -30.22
C THR A 31 -10.58 -9.33 -29.83
N PRO A 32 -10.77 -8.02 -29.63
CA PRO A 32 -9.71 -7.18 -29.11
C PRO A 32 -9.45 -7.50 -27.63
N GLU A 33 -8.20 -7.52 -27.25
CA GLU A 33 -7.77 -7.63 -25.85
C GLU A 33 -7.17 -6.29 -25.42
N LEU A 34 -7.59 -5.81 -24.26
CA LEU A 34 -6.98 -4.66 -23.59
C LEU A 34 -5.98 -5.17 -22.57
N TYR A 35 -4.78 -4.66 -22.64
CA TYR A 35 -3.69 -5.02 -21.74
C TYR A 35 -3.10 -3.77 -21.11
N VAL A 36 -2.91 -3.83 -19.78
CA VAL A 36 -2.18 -2.83 -19.01
C VAL A 36 -0.97 -3.54 -18.41
N SER A 37 0.24 -3.03 -18.66
CA SER A 37 1.44 -3.61 -18.06
C SER A 37 1.41 -3.43 -16.53
N ALA A 38 2.11 -4.30 -15.79
CA ALA A 38 2.23 -4.18 -14.34
C ALA A 38 2.87 -2.85 -13.93
N GLU A 39 3.82 -2.35 -14.73
CA GLU A 39 4.47 -1.07 -14.50
C GLU A 39 3.53 0.11 -14.75
N ASP A 40 2.81 0.12 -15.85
CA ASP A 40 1.81 1.16 -16.15
C ASP A 40 0.69 1.15 -15.12
N PHE A 41 0.24 -0.04 -14.69
CA PHE A 41 -0.75 -0.16 -13.64
C PHE A 41 -0.27 0.47 -12.34
N LYS A 42 0.95 0.13 -11.90
CA LYS A 42 1.57 0.69 -10.70
C LYS A 42 1.73 2.21 -10.76
N ASN A 43 2.13 2.74 -11.90
CA ASN A 43 2.46 4.15 -12.05
C ASN A 43 1.24 5.05 -12.30
N ASN A 44 0.17 4.53 -12.93
CA ASN A 44 -0.94 5.34 -13.41
C ASN A 44 -2.31 4.97 -12.81
N PHE A 45 -2.47 3.74 -12.28
CA PHE A 45 -3.75 3.20 -11.80
C PHE A 45 -3.66 2.62 -10.38
N PHE A 46 -2.66 3.03 -9.60
CA PHE A 46 -2.44 2.46 -8.26
C PHE A 46 -3.54 2.84 -7.27
N GLU A 47 -4.03 4.08 -7.31
CA GLU A 47 -5.06 4.57 -6.39
C GLU A 47 -6.39 3.86 -6.62
N ALA A 48 -7.12 3.59 -5.54
CA ALA A 48 -8.45 3.01 -5.64
C ALA A 48 -9.42 3.97 -6.34
N GLY A 49 -10.25 3.42 -7.24
CA GLY A 49 -11.18 4.23 -7.99
C GLY A 49 -11.67 3.56 -9.26
N THR A 50 -12.46 4.30 -10.03
CA THR A 50 -12.91 3.87 -11.35
C THR A 50 -12.32 4.79 -12.39
N TYR A 51 -11.48 4.24 -13.25
CA TYR A 51 -10.88 4.91 -14.39
C TYR A 51 -11.69 4.60 -15.63
N THR A 52 -12.09 5.61 -16.38
CA THR A 52 -12.92 5.47 -17.58
C THR A 52 -12.26 6.10 -18.78
N PHE A 53 -12.37 5.47 -19.93
CA PHE A 53 -11.98 6.05 -21.20
C PHE A 53 -12.89 5.57 -22.32
N GLU A 54 -12.95 6.33 -23.40
CA GLU A 54 -13.69 5.94 -24.61
C GLU A 54 -12.74 5.26 -25.60
N LEU A 55 -13.11 4.07 -26.02
CA LEU A 55 -12.43 3.34 -27.09
C LEU A 55 -13.21 3.52 -28.39
N ASN A 56 -12.60 4.17 -29.37
CA ASN A 56 -13.17 4.36 -30.69
C ASN A 56 -12.57 3.34 -31.65
N LEU A 57 -13.45 2.54 -32.24
CA LEU A 57 -13.09 1.56 -33.28
C LEU A 57 -13.68 2.04 -34.61
N ASN A 58 -12.85 2.03 -35.66
CA ASN A 58 -13.28 2.40 -36.98
C ASN A 58 -12.95 1.31 -37.99
N ALA A 59 -13.94 0.94 -38.82
CA ALA A 59 -13.77 0.03 -39.95
C ALA A 59 -14.00 0.81 -41.24
N ILE A 60 -12.98 0.82 -42.09
CA ILE A 60 -12.99 1.54 -43.37
C ILE A 60 -12.76 0.54 -44.50
N SER A 61 -13.56 0.63 -45.58
CA SER A 61 -13.31 -0.14 -46.80
C SER A 61 -12.05 0.37 -47.51
N ALA A 62 -11.42 -0.51 -48.31
CA ALA A 62 -10.16 -0.16 -49.01
C ALA A 62 -10.28 1.05 -49.96
N ASP A 63 -11.48 1.26 -50.48
CA ASP A 63 -11.82 2.39 -51.37
C ASP A 63 -12.39 3.59 -50.63
N ASN A 64 -12.44 3.53 -49.30
CA ASN A 64 -13.03 4.54 -48.41
C ASN A 64 -14.54 4.80 -48.63
N SER A 65 -15.23 3.95 -49.38
CA SER A 65 -16.65 4.13 -49.65
C SER A 65 -17.54 3.81 -48.44
N ILE A 66 -17.04 2.94 -47.56
CA ILE A 66 -17.73 2.52 -46.32
C ILE A 66 -16.83 2.89 -45.13
N ASN A 67 -17.43 3.61 -44.18
CA ASN A 67 -16.79 3.98 -42.94
C ASN A 67 -17.79 3.74 -41.79
N SER A 68 -17.41 2.91 -40.83
CA SER A 68 -18.23 2.60 -39.64
C SER A 68 -17.44 2.85 -38.37
N LEU A 69 -17.88 3.80 -37.58
CA LEU A 69 -17.31 4.17 -36.30
C LEU A 69 -18.18 3.65 -35.17
N GLN A 70 -17.56 3.02 -34.18
CA GLN A 70 -18.20 2.58 -32.94
C GLN A 70 -17.42 3.09 -31.75
N ASN A 71 -18.16 3.57 -30.76
CA ASN A 71 -17.62 4.08 -29.49
C ASN A 71 -18.02 3.13 -28.36
N ASN A 72 -17.04 2.76 -27.52
CA ASN A 72 -17.27 1.97 -26.33
C ASN A 72 -16.65 2.68 -25.13
N ALA A 73 -17.42 2.82 -24.05
CA ALA A 73 -16.86 3.20 -22.76
C ALA A 73 -16.17 1.98 -22.11
N VAL A 74 -14.92 2.14 -21.74
CA VAL A 74 -14.15 1.14 -21.01
C VAL A 74 -13.93 1.63 -19.59
N GLN A 75 -14.12 0.74 -18.63
CA GLN A 75 -13.91 1.03 -17.21
C GLN A 75 -12.89 0.06 -16.62
N LEU A 76 -11.91 0.62 -15.94
CA LEU A 76 -10.98 -0.11 -15.07
C LEU A 76 -11.30 0.25 -13.63
N LYS A 77 -11.73 -0.71 -12.85
CA LYS A 77 -12.04 -0.51 -11.42
C LYS A 77 -10.91 -1.07 -10.57
N VAL A 78 -10.25 -0.18 -9.82
CA VAL A 78 -9.21 -0.52 -8.84
C VAL A 78 -9.86 -0.51 -7.45
N LEU A 79 -9.83 -1.67 -6.78
CA LEU A 79 -10.43 -1.82 -5.46
C LEU A 79 -9.50 -1.29 -4.36
N PRO A 80 -10.06 -0.78 -3.25
CA PRO A 80 -9.29 -0.45 -2.07
C PRO A 80 -8.47 -1.63 -1.57
N ARG A 81 -7.21 -1.39 -1.24
CA ARG A 81 -6.32 -2.37 -0.65
C ARG A 81 -5.45 -1.71 0.42
N SER A 82 -5.37 -2.36 1.58
CA SER A 82 -4.47 -2.01 2.67
C SER A 82 -3.74 -3.25 3.16
N GLU A 83 -2.44 -3.15 3.32
CA GLU A 83 -1.60 -4.24 3.83
C GLU A 83 -0.51 -3.67 4.72
N ILE A 84 -0.30 -4.31 5.87
CA ILE A 84 0.78 -4.03 6.79
C ILE A 84 1.50 -5.35 7.12
N THR A 85 2.83 -5.34 6.99
CA THR A 85 3.67 -6.50 7.26
C THR A 85 4.77 -6.12 8.25
N ILE A 86 5.02 -7.00 9.22
CA ILE A 86 6.18 -6.91 10.12
C ILE A 86 7.12 -8.06 9.77
N PRO A 87 8.29 -7.79 9.18
CA PRO A 87 9.31 -8.80 8.89
C PRO A 87 9.72 -9.56 10.17
N SER A 88 10.14 -10.80 10.03
CA SER A 88 10.52 -11.65 11.17
C SER A 88 11.65 -11.06 12.01
N SER A 89 12.60 -10.35 11.38
CA SER A 89 13.71 -9.63 12.04
C SER A 89 13.24 -8.49 12.94
N GLY A 90 12.07 -7.90 12.67
CA GLY A 90 11.51 -6.79 13.43
C GLY A 90 10.53 -7.18 14.55
N ARG A 91 10.26 -8.48 14.75
CA ARG A 91 9.19 -8.92 15.68
C ARG A 91 9.56 -8.86 17.15
N ASN A 92 10.85 -8.83 17.47
CA ASN A 92 11.33 -8.83 18.85
C ASN A 92 12.10 -7.53 19.16
N VAL A 93 11.66 -6.82 20.19
CA VAL A 93 12.32 -5.63 20.72
C VAL A 93 12.68 -5.90 22.17
N ASN A 94 13.96 -5.76 22.52
CA ASN A 94 14.47 -6.07 23.85
C ASN A 94 15.12 -4.86 24.49
N PHE A 95 14.74 -4.54 25.70
CA PHE A 95 15.41 -3.56 26.56
C PHE A 95 16.10 -4.29 27.70
N ASN A 96 17.37 -3.96 27.90
CA ASN A 96 18.18 -4.51 29.00
C ASN A 96 18.56 -3.40 29.98
N PHE A 97 18.09 -3.49 31.20
CA PHE A 97 18.39 -2.57 32.29
C PHE A 97 19.39 -3.21 33.25
N ASN A 98 20.69 -2.96 33.07
CA ASN A 98 21.77 -3.57 33.84
C ASN A 98 22.75 -2.54 34.47
N THR A 99 22.52 -1.23 34.24
CA THR A 99 23.31 -0.15 34.82
C THR A 99 22.42 0.93 35.46
N ALA A 100 22.89 1.58 36.52
CA ALA A 100 22.15 2.67 37.13
C ALA A 100 21.81 3.81 36.14
N ALA A 101 22.73 4.12 35.21
CA ALA A 101 22.51 5.11 34.18
C ALA A 101 21.30 4.84 33.29
N GLN A 102 21.03 3.56 32.95
CA GLN A 102 19.88 3.18 32.14
C GLN A 102 18.55 3.42 32.88
N TYR A 103 18.52 3.17 34.18
CA TYR A 103 17.34 3.49 34.99
C TYR A 103 17.15 5.01 35.17
N THR A 104 18.23 5.77 35.19
CA THR A 104 18.16 7.25 35.35
C THR A 104 17.76 7.93 34.04
N ASN A 105 18.33 7.51 32.93
CA ASN A 105 18.21 8.19 31.64
C ASN A 105 17.12 7.57 30.73
N GLY A 106 16.60 6.38 31.06
CA GLY A 106 15.73 5.63 30.16
C GLY A 106 16.52 4.98 29.02
N GLN A 107 15.82 4.41 28.10
CA GLN A 107 16.39 3.79 26.89
C GLN A 107 15.48 4.04 25.69
N SER A 108 16.09 4.14 24.52
CA SER A 108 15.38 4.18 23.24
C SER A 108 16.05 3.27 22.24
N GLN A 109 15.25 2.60 21.41
CA GLN A 109 15.70 1.76 20.31
C GLN A 109 14.90 2.07 19.06
N THR A 110 15.56 2.17 17.93
CA THR A 110 14.90 2.26 16.61
C THR A 110 15.14 0.97 15.86
N ILE A 111 14.06 0.32 15.44
CA ILE A 111 14.11 -0.87 14.61
C ILE A 111 13.92 -0.43 13.17
N PRO A 112 14.95 -0.52 12.32
CA PRO A 112 14.85 -0.11 10.93
C PRO A 112 13.92 -1.03 10.15
N ASN A 113 13.14 -0.45 9.26
CA ASN A 113 12.25 -1.16 8.33
C ASN A 113 11.35 -2.19 9.02
N GLN A 114 10.91 -1.87 10.25
CA GLN A 114 10.10 -2.79 11.05
C GLN A 114 8.70 -3.01 10.47
N ILE A 115 8.18 -2.02 9.77
CA ILE A 115 6.87 -2.09 9.14
C ILE A 115 7.04 -1.87 7.64
N ILE A 116 6.43 -2.73 6.84
CA ILE A 116 6.25 -2.54 5.40
C ILE A 116 4.75 -2.29 5.18
N LEU A 117 4.43 -1.16 4.58
CA LEU A 117 3.07 -0.66 4.42
C LEU A 117 2.74 -0.45 2.95
N SER A 118 1.61 -1.02 2.50
CA SER A 118 1.01 -0.73 1.20
C SER A 118 -0.44 -0.33 1.39
N ASN A 119 -0.83 0.80 0.82
CA ASN A 119 -2.21 1.27 0.84
C ASN A 119 -2.46 2.11 -0.42
N ASN A 120 -3.55 1.85 -1.12
CA ASN A 120 -3.90 2.56 -2.34
C ASN A 120 -5.01 3.62 -2.17
N GLU A 121 -5.27 3.99 -0.93
CA GLU A 121 -6.12 5.13 -0.54
C GLU A 121 -5.39 5.98 0.51
N ASN A 122 -5.94 7.14 0.85
CA ASN A 122 -5.50 7.88 2.02
C ASN A 122 -5.78 7.08 3.29
N PHE A 123 -4.84 7.07 4.22
CA PHE A 123 -4.93 6.22 5.40
C PHE A 123 -4.40 6.89 6.67
N GLU A 124 -4.73 6.28 7.78
CA GLU A 124 -4.19 6.57 9.10
C GLU A 124 -3.70 5.26 9.73
N MET A 125 -2.68 5.33 10.56
CA MET A 125 -2.18 4.16 11.27
C MET A 125 -2.39 4.31 12.77
N TYR A 126 -2.85 3.23 13.39
CA TYR A 126 -3.12 3.15 14.82
C TYR A 126 -2.29 2.05 15.47
N VAL A 127 -1.96 2.26 16.74
CA VAL A 127 -1.30 1.27 17.60
C VAL A 127 -2.08 1.10 18.89
N LYS A 128 -2.08 -0.12 19.43
CA LYS A 128 -2.57 -0.46 20.77
C LYS A 128 -1.72 -1.57 21.35
N SER A 129 -1.72 -1.69 22.67
CA SER A 129 -1.27 -2.91 23.36
C SER A 129 -2.46 -3.83 23.62
N ASP A 130 -2.23 -5.13 23.68
CA ASP A 130 -3.28 -6.08 24.07
C ASP A 130 -3.49 -6.14 25.59
N GLU A 131 -2.47 -5.68 26.36
CA GLU A 131 -2.47 -5.73 27.82
C GLU A 131 -2.16 -4.35 28.42
N ASN A 132 -2.72 -4.09 29.61
CA ASN A 132 -2.38 -2.88 30.37
C ASN A 132 -1.06 -3.01 31.14
N TYR A 133 -0.61 -4.23 31.39
CA TYR A 133 0.57 -4.51 32.22
C TYR A 133 1.49 -5.52 31.54
N PHE A 134 2.78 -5.39 31.81
CA PHE A 134 3.75 -6.40 31.40
C PHE A 134 3.51 -7.72 32.15
N LYS A 135 3.98 -8.82 31.55
CA LYS A 135 3.94 -10.16 32.15
C LYS A 135 5.35 -10.66 32.47
N LYS A 136 5.49 -11.40 33.54
CA LYS A 136 6.72 -12.09 33.95
C LYS A 136 6.38 -13.56 34.19
N GLY A 137 6.96 -14.47 33.44
CA GLY A 137 6.62 -15.89 33.49
C GLY A 137 5.13 -16.20 33.22
N GLY A 138 4.49 -15.40 32.32
CA GLY A 138 3.07 -15.54 32.00
C GLY A 138 2.10 -14.86 32.97
N LEU A 139 2.56 -14.41 34.14
CA LEU A 139 1.74 -13.74 35.15
C LEU A 139 1.82 -12.20 34.97
N GLN A 140 0.67 -11.54 35.18
CA GLN A 140 0.60 -10.09 35.16
C GLN A 140 1.44 -9.48 36.29
N THR A 141 2.22 -8.43 35.92
CA THR A 141 2.97 -7.62 36.87
C THR A 141 2.19 -6.36 37.24
N ASN A 142 2.76 -5.52 38.10
CA ASN A 142 2.27 -4.17 38.37
C ASN A 142 2.96 -3.09 37.50
N ILE A 143 3.69 -3.48 36.46
CA ILE A 143 4.37 -2.58 35.52
C ILE A 143 3.40 -2.27 34.39
N ASN A 144 2.93 -1.02 34.30
CA ASN A 144 1.99 -0.60 33.28
C ASN A 144 2.67 -0.53 31.91
N SER A 145 1.98 -0.94 30.85
CA SER A 145 2.49 -0.91 29.47
C SER A 145 2.75 0.51 28.95
N ASN A 146 2.12 1.52 29.54
CA ASN A 146 2.28 2.93 29.14
C ASN A 146 3.66 3.53 29.42
N ILE A 147 4.53 2.83 30.19
CA ILE A 147 5.93 3.22 30.33
C ILE A 147 6.69 3.09 29.00
N LEU A 148 6.22 2.23 28.10
CA LEU A 148 6.77 2.08 26.76
C LEU A 148 6.02 2.99 25.80
N GLN A 149 6.79 3.84 25.13
CA GLN A 149 6.30 4.74 24.10
C GLN A 149 6.73 4.26 22.72
N ILE A 150 5.94 4.55 21.71
CA ILE A 150 6.19 4.13 20.32
C ILE A 150 6.03 5.32 19.38
N GLY A 151 6.92 5.41 18.40
CA GLY A 151 6.86 6.35 17.29
C GLY A 151 7.26 5.68 15.98
N VAL A 152 6.80 6.23 14.87
CA VAL A 152 7.19 5.79 13.52
C VAL A 152 7.75 6.97 12.74
N ASP A 153 8.44 6.70 11.64
CA ASP A 153 8.89 7.74 10.74
C ASP A 153 7.73 8.63 10.28
N GLY A 154 7.94 9.96 10.35
CA GLY A 154 6.90 10.94 10.08
C GLY A 154 6.02 11.27 11.29
N SER A 155 6.17 10.57 12.43
CA SER A 155 5.56 10.95 13.71
C SER A 155 6.46 11.97 14.43
N SER A 156 5.86 13.07 14.89
CA SER A 156 6.60 14.11 15.66
C SER A 156 6.76 13.73 17.13
N VAL A 157 5.97 12.82 17.66
CA VAL A 157 5.90 12.46 19.08
C VAL A 157 5.75 10.95 19.25
N ASP A 158 6.49 10.39 20.20
CA ASP A 158 6.27 9.04 20.69
C ASP A 158 5.05 9.03 21.59
N ILE A 159 4.18 8.05 21.42
CA ILE A 159 2.95 7.90 22.20
C ILE A 159 3.06 6.74 23.19
N PRO A 160 2.59 6.88 24.45
CA PRO A 160 2.56 5.79 25.41
C PRO A 160 1.64 4.68 24.93
N LEU A 161 2.04 3.41 25.09
CA LEU A 161 1.17 2.30 24.75
C LEU A 161 -0.08 2.25 25.65
N SER A 162 -1.20 1.85 25.05
CA SER A 162 -2.50 1.76 25.69
C SER A 162 -3.34 0.65 25.04
N LYS A 163 -4.28 0.08 25.76
CA LYS A 163 -5.29 -0.82 25.18
C LYS A 163 -6.26 -0.09 24.26
N THR A 164 -6.43 1.20 24.44
CA THR A 164 -7.21 2.02 23.50
C THR A 164 -6.35 2.32 22.28
N PRO A 165 -6.85 2.08 21.06
CA PRO A 165 -6.14 2.42 19.85
C PRO A 165 -5.79 3.90 19.80
N GLN A 166 -4.55 4.22 19.50
CA GLN A 166 -4.04 5.58 19.38
C GLN A 166 -3.45 5.79 17.99
N LYS A 167 -3.73 6.93 17.40
CA LYS A 167 -3.20 7.28 16.09
C LYS A 167 -1.71 7.56 16.18
N ILE A 168 -0.93 6.87 15.36
CA ILE A 168 0.53 6.98 15.32
C ILE A 168 1.03 7.62 14.02
N LEU A 169 0.25 7.56 12.95
CA LEU A 169 0.53 8.23 11.69
C LEU A 169 -0.74 8.88 11.16
N PHE A 170 -0.62 10.15 10.76
CA PHE A 170 -1.69 10.99 10.28
C PHE A 170 -1.54 11.26 8.79
N ASN A 171 -2.67 11.39 8.07
CA ASN A 171 -2.71 11.84 6.68
C ASN A 171 -1.75 11.08 5.76
N GLY A 172 -1.71 9.76 5.90
CA GLY A 172 -0.98 8.90 4.96
C GLY A 172 -1.60 9.01 3.57
N THR A 173 -0.77 9.14 2.55
CA THR A 173 -1.16 9.12 1.14
C THR A 173 -0.91 7.75 0.53
N PRO A 174 -1.55 7.40 -0.61
CA PRO A 174 -1.33 6.13 -1.28
C PRO A 174 0.15 5.80 -1.44
N VAL A 175 0.52 4.57 -1.09
CA VAL A 175 1.92 4.12 -1.06
C VAL A 175 2.02 2.62 -1.26
N LEU A 176 3.08 2.18 -1.95
CA LEU A 176 3.39 0.78 -2.16
C LEU A 176 4.74 0.43 -1.53
N ASP A 177 4.75 -0.61 -0.70
CA ASP A 177 5.94 -1.18 -0.06
C ASP A 177 6.79 -0.15 0.70
N ARG A 178 6.14 0.81 1.35
CA ARG A 178 6.83 1.81 2.18
C ARG A 178 7.37 1.15 3.43
N GLU A 179 8.67 1.21 3.60
CA GLU A 179 9.37 0.79 4.81
C GLU A 179 9.34 1.92 5.85
N LEU A 180 8.95 1.58 7.07
CA LEU A 180 8.91 2.50 8.21
C LEU A 180 9.80 2.00 9.34
N ASN A 181 10.64 2.88 9.85
CA ASN A 181 11.37 2.65 11.08
C ASN A 181 10.42 2.87 12.27
N VAL A 182 10.54 2.02 13.27
CA VAL A 182 9.76 2.17 14.51
C VAL A 182 10.70 2.42 15.67
N ARG A 183 10.43 3.49 16.40
CA ARG A 183 11.14 3.86 17.61
C ARG A 183 10.35 3.43 18.84
N TYR A 184 11.01 2.75 19.75
CA TYR A 184 10.52 2.36 21.05
C TYR A 184 11.32 3.10 22.12
N THR A 185 10.63 3.72 23.07
CA THR A 185 11.27 4.53 24.13
C THR A 185 10.68 4.19 25.48
N ILE A 186 11.53 3.89 26.45
CA ILE A 186 11.19 3.91 27.88
C ILE A 186 11.84 5.18 28.45
N PRO A 187 11.06 6.25 28.68
CA PRO A 187 11.61 7.51 29.17
C PRO A 187 12.11 7.39 30.61
N PRO A 188 12.87 8.37 31.13
CA PRO A 188 13.46 8.34 32.47
C PRO A 188 12.46 7.98 33.58
N ALA A 189 11.28 8.59 33.60
CA ALA A 189 10.26 8.31 34.60
C ALA A 189 9.77 6.84 34.53
N GLY A 190 9.59 6.31 33.31
CA GLY A 190 9.23 4.90 33.11
C GLY A 190 10.34 3.96 33.55
N ALA A 191 11.59 4.25 33.21
CA ALA A 191 12.76 3.46 33.61
C ALA A 191 12.94 3.44 35.13
N GLN A 192 12.80 4.57 35.79
CA GLN A 192 12.88 4.66 37.27
C GLN A 192 11.80 3.82 37.97
N SER A 193 10.61 3.72 37.37
CA SER A 193 9.53 2.89 37.91
C SER A 193 9.82 1.39 37.91
N LEU A 194 10.86 0.94 37.19
CA LEU A 194 11.31 -0.45 37.11
C LEU A 194 12.27 -0.83 38.25
N VAL A 195 12.80 0.16 39.01
CA VAL A 195 13.72 -0.14 40.11
C VAL A 195 13.04 -1.00 41.15
N GLY A 196 13.64 -2.13 41.49
CA GLY A 196 13.13 -3.07 42.51
C GLY A 196 11.93 -3.94 42.08
N LYS A 197 11.65 -4.03 40.77
CA LYS A 197 10.54 -4.85 40.21
C LYS A 197 11.01 -6.22 39.73
#